data_6258124e62cf2523f0aa7ef8376a317b
#
_entry.id   6258124e62cf2523f0aa7ef8376a317b
#
_cell.length_a   1.000
_cell.length_b   1.000
_cell.length_c   1.000
_cell.angle_alpha   90.00
_cell.angle_beta   90.00
_cell.angle_gamma   90.00
#
_symmetry.space_group_name_H-M   'P 1'
#
loop_
_entity.id
_entity.type
_entity.pdbx_description
1 polymer ?
#
loop_
_entity_poly.entity_id
_entity_poly.type
_entity_poly.pdbx_seq_one_letter_code
_entity_poly.pdbx_strand_id
1 'polypeptide(L)'
;MIYKTRDLGEREMPDSKVIIFKQPIFGFDDYKRYTLIFDEEIGDQIVWLQSLEEPGLCFLLFNPSQFEDFYKPKITEENEKLLGTGEYACWSVLSLKEDFETSTVNLKSPVIINSTTGVAAQVILEQDYPVRHPIMEGAK
;
A
#
# COMPACT_ATOMS: atom_id res chain seq x y z
N MET A 1 12.18 -10.63 -14.36
CA MET A 1 13.29 -10.46 -13.41
C MET A 1 13.09 -11.33 -12.19
N ILE A 2 14.16 -11.76 -11.58
CA ILE A 2 14.13 -12.52 -10.33
C ILE A 2 14.40 -11.54 -9.19
N TYR A 3 13.63 -11.64 -8.11
CA TYR A 3 13.81 -10.78 -6.95
C TYR A 3 13.63 -11.56 -5.66
N LYS A 4 14.27 -11.07 -4.61
CA LYS A 4 14.18 -11.68 -3.28
C LYS A 4 13.12 -10.98 -2.45
N THR A 5 12.40 -11.75 -1.63
CA THR A 5 11.37 -11.19 -0.77
C THR A 5 11.74 -11.42 0.69
N ARG A 6 11.12 -10.63 1.58
CA ARG A 6 11.30 -10.78 3.02
C ARG A 6 10.71 -12.09 3.52
N ASP A 7 9.50 -12.44 3.07
CA ASP A 7 8.71 -13.52 3.64
C ASP A 7 8.44 -14.70 2.70
N LEU A 8 8.67 -14.53 1.39
CA LEU A 8 8.19 -15.48 0.38
C LEU A 8 9.31 -16.08 -0.50
N GLY A 9 10.56 -15.90 -0.12
CA GLY A 9 11.70 -16.42 -0.88
C GLY A 9 11.94 -15.66 -2.18
N GLU A 10 12.60 -16.32 -3.13
CA GLU A 10 12.82 -15.74 -4.46
C GLU A 10 11.58 -15.90 -5.31
N ARG A 11 11.28 -14.88 -6.09
CA ARG A 11 10.14 -14.89 -7.01
C ARG A 11 10.55 -14.28 -8.35
N GLU A 12 9.80 -14.62 -9.37
CA GLU A 12 10.01 -14.08 -10.71
C GLU A 12 8.78 -13.28 -11.12
N MET A 13 9.02 -12.14 -11.78
CA MET A 13 7.95 -11.31 -12.30
C MET A 13 8.40 -10.59 -13.58
N PRO A 14 7.44 -10.20 -14.45
CA PRO A 14 7.77 -9.34 -15.58
C PRO A 14 8.10 -7.92 -15.12
N ASP A 15 8.96 -7.23 -15.86
CA ASP A 15 9.36 -5.86 -15.55
C ASP A 15 8.16 -4.90 -15.50
N SER A 16 7.08 -5.23 -16.20
CA SER A 16 5.85 -4.42 -16.19
C SER A 16 5.14 -4.37 -14.84
N LYS A 17 5.55 -5.24 -13.89
CA LYS A 17 4.96 -5.27 -12.55
C LYS A 17 5.74 -4.43 -11.54
N VAL A 18 6.78 -3.75 -11.96
CA VAL A 18 7.53 -2.85 -11.09
C VAL A 18 6.68 -1.62 -10.79
N ILE A 19 6.60 -1.28 -9.52
CA ILE A 19 5.91 -0.08 -9.04
C ILE A 19 6.96 0.94 -8.63
N ILE A 20 6.87 2.16 -9.17
CA ILE A 20 7.84 3.22 -8.90
C ILE A 20 7.17 4.33 -8.11
N PHE A 21 7.67 4.59 -6.91
CA PHE A 21 7.13 5.63 -6.05
C PHE A 21 7.73 6.99 -6.41
N LYS A 22 6.86 7.92 -6.76
CA LYS A 22 7.23 9.33 -6.93
C LYS A 22 7.32 10.04 -5.59
N GLN A 23 6.51 9.58 -4.63
CA GLN A 23 6.59 10.02 -3.25
C GLN A 23 6.69 8.77 -2.39
N PRO A 24 7.89 8.48 -1.86
CA PRO A 24 8.14 7.21 -1.18
C PRO A 24 7.35 7.03 0.12
N ILE A 25 7.32 5.79 0.61
CA ILE A 25 6.76 5.48 1.93
C ILE A 25 7.50 6.29 2.99
N PHE A 26 6.76 6.91 3.89
CA PHE A 26 7.32 7.79 4.92
C PHE A 26 8.36 7.05 5.77
N GLY A 27 9.55 7.67 5.87
CA GLY A 27 10.69 7.08 6.59
C GLY A 27 11.56 6.17 5.74
N PHE A 28 11.17 5.93 4.48
CA PHE A 28 11.90 5.02 3.58
C PHE A 28 12.19 5.70 2.23
N ASP A 29 12.65 6.94 2.30
CA ASP A 29 12.84 7.80 1.12
C ASP A 29 13.86 7.26 0.11
N ASP A 30 14.77 6.40 0.55
CA ASP A 30 15.81 5.84 -0.31
C ASP A 30 15.28 4.69 -1.18
N TYR A 31 14.10 4.19 -0.90
CA TYR A 31 13.54 3.02 -1.60
C TYR A 31 12.31 3.42 -2.40
N LYS A 32 12.39 3.25 -3.72
CA LYS A 32 11.35 3.72 -4.65
C LYS A 32 10.76 2.62 -5.52
N ARG A 33 11.41 1.48 -5.59
CA ARG A 33 10.98 0.37 -6.46
C ARG A 33 10.42 -0.78 -5.64
N TYR A 34 9.19 -1.13 -5.94
CA TYR A 34 8.44 -2.16 -5.23
C TYR A 34 7.64 -3.01 -6.21
N THR A 35 7.08 -4.09 -5.71
CA THR A 35 6.07 -4.85 -6.42
C THR A 35 5.00 -5.31 -5.42
N LEU A 36 3.79 -5.53 -5.92
CA LEU A 36 2.71 -6.11 -5.11
C LEU A 36 2.72 -7.61 -5.26
N ILE A 37 2.56 -8.32 -4.15
CA ILE A 37 2.45 -9.77 -4.13
C ILE A 37 1.09 -10.12 -3.52
N PHE A 38 0.32 -10.90 -4.26
CA PHE A 38 -0.99 -11.39 -3.83
C PHE A 38 -0.87 -12.86 -3.45
N ASP A 39 -1.57 -13.26 -2.40
CA ASP A 39 -1.63 -14.65 -1.97
C ASP A 39 -3.09 -15.10 -1.94
N GLU A 40 -3.43 -16.12 -2.72
CA GLU A 40 -4.79 -16.63 -2.80
C GLU A 40 -5.34 -17.12 -1.46
N GLU A 41 -4.48 -17.64 -0.59
CA GLU A 41 -4.88 -18.11 0.74
C GLU A 41 -5.32 -16.97 1.65
N ILE A 42 -4.71 -15.79 1.48
CA ILE A 42 -5.05 -14.60 2.27
C ILE A 42 -6.21 -13.84 1.61
N GLY A 43 -6.34 -13.96 0.29
CA GLY A 43 -7.38 -13.27 -0.47
C GLY A 43 -6.95 -11.88 -0.93
N ASP A 44 -7.93 -11.05 -1.29
CA ASP A 44 -7.70 -9.73 -1.87
C ASP A 44 -7.58 -8.62 -0.84
N GLN A 45 -7.80 -8.94 0.44
CA GLN A 45 -7.85 -7.95 1.50
C GLN A 45 -6.48 -7.41 1.87
N ILE A 46 -5.48 -8.27 1.85
CA ILE A 46 -4.10 -7.94 2.24
C ILE A 46 -3.14 -8.33 1.14
N VAL A 47 -2.21 -7.43 0.82
CA VAL A 47 -1.15 -7.70 -0.16
C VAL A 47 0.18 -7.28 0.45
N TRP A 48 1.27 -7.87 -0.06
CA TRP A 48 2.62 -7.45 0.29
C TRP A 48 3.09 -6.41 -0.71
N LEU A 49 3.66 -5.32 -0.18
CA LEU A 49 4.39 -4.35 -0.99
C LEU A 49 5.87 -4.60 -0.71
N GLN A 50 6.49 -5.36 -1.60
CA GLN A 50 7.87 -5.81 -1.44
C GLN A 50 8.83 -4.87 -2.14
N SER A 51 9.86 -4.41 -1.41
CA SER A 51 10.94 -3.62 -2.01
C SER A 51 11.75 -4.49 -2.95
N LEU A 52 12.09 -3.92 -4.11
CA LEU A 52 12.99 -4.55 -5.08
C LEU A 52 14.44 -4.11 -4.87
N GLU A 53 14.66 -3.14 -4.00
CA GLU A 53 15.98 -2.59 -3.70
C GLU A 53 16.56 -3.14 -2.39
N GLU A 54 15.67 -3.45 -1.44
CA GLU A 54 16.06 -4.02 -0.15
C GLU A 54 15.16 -5.21 0.17
N PRO A 55 15.66 -6.45 0.04
CA PRO A 55 14.84 -7.65 0.27
C PRO A 55 14.20 -7.75 1.65
N GLY A 56 14.83 -7.20 2.68
CA GLY A 56 14.28 -7.18 4.03
C GLY A 56 13.15 -6.19 4.25
N LEU A 57 12.87 -5.32 3.27
CA LEU A 57 11.86 -4.28 3.40
C LEU A 57 10.58 -4.70 2.68
N CYS A 58 9.51 -4.86 3.44
CA CYS A 58 8.21 -5.25 2.91
C CYS A 58 7.12 -4.67 3.80
N PHE A 59 6.11 -4.08 3.18
CA PHE A 59 4.95 -3.53 3.88
C PHE A 59 3.75 -4.41 3.62
N LEU A 60 2.84 -4.47 4.60
CA LEU A 60 1.54 -5.07 4.38
C LEU A 60 0.56 -3.94 4.07
N LEU A 61 -0.19 -4.12 3.00
CA LEU A 61 -1.23 -3.17 2.59
C LEU A 61 -2.58 -3.82 2.74
N PHE A 62 -3.54 -3.06 3.25
CA PHE A 62 -4.90 -3.49 3.49
C PHE A 62 -5.83 -2.77 2.52
N ASN A 63 -6.76 -3.52 1.92
CA ASN A 63 -7.76 -2.93 1.04
C ASN A 63 -8.82 -2.25 1.89
N PRO A 64 -8.94 -0.90 1.83
CA PRO A 64 -9.87 -0.18 2.72
C PRO A 64 -11.33 -0.23 2.27
N SER A 65 -11.68 -1.05 1.29
CA SER A 65 -13.05 -1.11 0.77
C SER A 65 -14.11 -1.46 1.83
N GLN A 66 -13.74 -2.18 2.90
CA GLN A 66 -14.68 -2.48 3.97
C GLN A 66 -15.10 -1.22 4.75
N PHE A 67 -14.36 -0.13 4.61
CA PHE A 67 -14.65 1.14 5.26
C PHE A 67 -15.32 2.14 4.31
N GLU A 68 -15.80 1.71 3.16
CA GLU A 68 -16.31 2.62 2.13
C GLU A 68 -17.49 3.48 2.56
N ASP A 69 -18.22 3.06 3.60
CA ASP A 69 -19.33 3.84 4.13
C ASP A 69 -18.90 5.21 4.64
N PHE A 70 -17.71 5.31 5.21
CA PHE A 70 -17.18 6.57 5.73
C PHE A 70 -15.85 6.98 5.11
N TYR A 71 -15.08 6.05 4.55
CA TYR A 71 -13.75 6.34 4.01
C TYR A 71 -13.82 6.62 2.51
N LYS A 72 -13.71 7.89 2.18
CA LYS A 72 -13.76 8.36 0.79
C LYS A 72 -12.58 9.30 0.55
N PRO A 73 -11.38 8.75 0.35
CA PRO A 73 -10.18 9.58 0.21
C PRO A 73 -10.26 10.45 -1.05
N LYS A 74 -9.89 11.72 -0.89
CA LYS A 74 -9.84 12.67 -2.00
C LYS A 74 -8.39 12.94 -2.34
N ILE A 75 -8.06 12.72 -3.60
CA ILE A 75 -6.73 12.98 -4.13
C ILE A 75 -6.67 14.44 -4.58
N THR A 76 -5.65 15.17 -4.15
CA THR A 76 -5.47 16.57 -4.53
C THR A 76 -4.99 16.67 -5.98
N GLU A 77 -5.14 17.87 -6.59
CA GLU A 77 -4.62 18.11 -7.94
C GLU A 77 -3.12 17.90 -8.01
N GLU A 78 -2.39 18.26 -6.95
CA GLU A 78 -0.94 18.04 -6.88
C GLU A 78 -0.61 16.56 -6.96
N ASN A 79 -1.37 15.74 -6.22
CA ASN A 79 -1.16 14.30 -6.23
C ASN A 79 -1.58 13.68 -7.56
N GLU A 80 -2.63 14.19 -8.19
CA GLU A 80 -3.03 13.73 -9.52
C GLU A 80 -1.94 14.01 -10.57
N LYS A 81 -1.31 15.18 -10.49
CA LYS A 81 -0.20 15.52 -11.38
C LYS A 81 0.99 14.59 -11.16
N LEU A 82 1.25 14.27 -9.89
CA LEU A 82 2.35 13.38 -9.52
C LEU A 82 2.12 11.96 -10.04
N LEU A 83 0.90 11.46 -9.91
CA LEU A 83 0.54 10.10 -10.27
C LEU A 83 0.22 9.91 -11.76
N GLY A 84 -0.18 10.97 -12.44
CA GLY A 84 -0.53 10.94 -13.84
C GLY A 84 -1.92 10.40 -14.11
N THR A 85 -2.28 10.34 -15.39
CA THR A 85 -3.58 9.85 -15.82
C THR A 85 -3.62 8.32 -15.76
N GLY A 86 -4.73 7.76 -15.32
CA GLY A 86 -4.89 6.30 -15.24
C GLY A 86 -5.90 5.91 -14.19
N GLU A 87 -5.95 4.62 -13.90
CA GLU A 87 -6.81 4.08 -12.84
C GLU A 87 -6.03 3.98 -11.55
N TYR A 88 -6.58 4.52 -10.48
CA TYR A 88 -5.93 4.55 -9.18
C TYR A 88 -6.49 3.47 -8.26
N ALA A 89 -5.59 2.75 -7.59
CA ALA A 89 -5.92 1.84 -6.51
C ALA A 89 -5.47 2.47 -5.19
N CYS A 90 -6.31 2.40 -4.18
CA CYS A 90 -6.02 2.96 -2.85
C CYS A 90 -5.79 1.83 -1.86
N TRP A 91 -4.70 1.89 -1.15
CA TRP A 91 -4.32 0.90 -0.14
C TRP A 91 -3.95 1.58 1.16
N SER A 92 -4.24 0.93 2.28
CA SER A 92 -3.87 1.44 3.60
C SER A 92 -2.73 0.61 4.17
N VAL A 93 -1.71 1.27 4.70
CA VAL A 93 -0.60 0.56 5.34
C VAL A 93 -1.13 -0.10 6.62
N LEU A 94 -0.89 -1.39 6.75
CA LEU A 94 -1.33 -2.20 7.88
C LEU A 94 -0.24 -2.30 8.93
N SER A 95 -0.59 -1.97 10.18
CA SER A 95 0.28 -2.20 11.33
C SER A 95 -0.21 -3.49 12.01
N LEU A 96 0.47 -4.58 11.73
CA LEU A 96 0.10 -5.89 12.23
C LEU A 96 0.53 -6.02 13.71
N LYS A 97 -0.42 -6.43 14.55
CA LYS A 97 -0.19 -6.72 15.97
C LYS A 97 -0.16 -8.24 16.18
N GLU A 98 0.13 -8.68 17.40
CA GLU A 98 0.14 -10.11 17.72
C GLU A 98 -1.18 -10.76 17.35
N ASP A 99 -2.29 -10.09 17.68
CA ASP A 99 -3.61 -10.50 17.24
C ASP A 99 -4.01 -9.67 16.02
N PHE A 100 -4.37 -10.33 14.94
CA PHE A 100 -4.85 -9.65 13.74
C PHE A 100 -6.01 -8.71 14.09
N GLU A 101 -6.89 -9.14 14.99
CA GLU A 101 -8.06 -8.38 15.39
C GLU A 101 -7.74 -7.03 16.02
N THR A 102 -6.55 -6.87 16.60
CA THR A 102 -6.13 -5.62 17.22
C THR A 102 -5.24 -4.77 16.30
N SER A 103 -5.01 -5.24 15.10
CA SER A 103 -4.19 -4.52 14.12
C SER A 103 -4.91 -3.28 13.61
N THR A 104 -4.15 -2.31 13.11
CA THR A 104 -4.69 -1.04 12.65
C THR A 104 -4.19 -0.70 11.25
N VAL A 105 -4.93 0.18 10.58
CA VAL A 105 -4.56 0.69 9.27
C VAL A 105 -4.47 2.21 9.29
N ASN A 106 -3.60 2.74 8.46
CA ASN A 106 -3.42 4.18 8.32
C ASN A 106 -4.36 4.69 7.23
N LEU A 107 -5.45 5.32 7.64
CA LEU A 107 -6.43 5.90 6.71
C LEU A 107 -6.08 7.34 6.32
N LYS A 108 -5.23 8.01 7.10
CA LYS A 108 -4.82 9.39 6.83
C LYS A 108 -3.83 9.48 5.67
N SER A 109 -2.97 8.48 5.52
CA SER A 109 -1.87 8.54 4.54
C SER A 109 -1.84 7.28 3.69
N PRO A 110 -2.80 7.12 2.76
CA PRO A 110 -2.87 5.92 1.92
C PRO A 110 -1.75 5.87 0.89
N VAL A 111 -1.47 4.65 0.42
CA VAL A 111 -0.63 4.41 -0.74
C VAL A 111 -1.57 4.39 -1.95
N ILE A 112 -1.36 5.29 -2.89
CA ILE A 112 -2.13 5.35 -4.13
C ILE A 112 -1.25 4.85 -5.25
N ILE A 113 -1.76 3.88 -5.99
CA ILE A 113 -1.04 3.28 -7.11
C ILE A 113 -1.82 3.53 -8.39
N ASN A 114 -1.16 4.14 -9.38
CA ASN A 114 -1.72 4.22 -10.72
C ASN A 114 -1.49 2.86 -11.38
N SER A 115 -2.53 2.05 -11.43
CA SER A 115 -2.43 0.69 -11.96
C SER A 115 -2.17 0.64 -13.46
N THR A 116 -2.44 1.74 -14.17
CA THR A 116 -2.17 1.84 -15.60
C THR A 116 -0.67 1.98 -15.87
N THR A 117 0.04 2.77 -15.06
CA THR A 117 1.45 3.12 -15.30
C THR A 117 2.43 2.50 -14.32
N GLY A 118 1.96 2.05 -13.16
CA GLY A 118 2.84 1.57 -12.09
C GLY A 118 3.44 2.65 -11.22
N VAL A 119 3.05 3.92 -11.44
CA VAL A 119 3.52 5.02 -10.61
C VAL A 119 2.71 5.07 -9.32
N ALA A 120 3.36 5.27 -8.19
CA ALA A 120 2.72 5.28 -6.89
C ALA A 120 3.23 6.41 -6.01
N ALA A 121 2.47 6.68 -4.94
CA ALA A 121 2.86 7.65 -3.91
C ALA A 121 2.13 7.34 -2.62
N GLN A 122 2.80 7.56 -1.49
CA GLN A 122 2.11 7.65 -0.23
C GLN A 122 1.75 9.13 -0.04
N VAL A 123 0.46 9.41 0.09
CA VAL A 123 -0.04 10.79 0.17
C VAL A 123 -0.64 11.05 1.54
N ILE A 124 -0.67 12.32 1.96
CA ILE A 124 -1.34 12.72 3.19
C ILE A 124 -2.64 13.39 2.77
N LEU A 125 -3.76 12.80 3.18
CA LEU A 125 -5.07 13.37 2.88
C LEU A 125 -5.30 14.64 3.70
N GLU A 126 -6.01 15.62 3.10
CA GLU A 126 -6.44 16.82 3.82
C GLU A 126 -7.57 16.49 4.79
N GLN A 127 -8.33 15.43 4.49
CA GLN A 127 -9.42 14.95 5.31
C GLN A 127 -8.90 14.41 6.65
N ASP A 128 -9.70 14.55 7.69
CA ASP A 128 -9.32 14.17 9.05
C ASP A 128 -9.62 12.68 9.34
N TYR A 129 -8.91 11.79 8.65
CA TYR A 129 -8.99 10.37 8.92
C TYR A 129 -7.91 9.93 9.91
N PRO A 130 -8.16 8.85 10.68
CA PRO A 130 -7.19 8.41 11.69
C PRO A 130 -5.97 7.73 11.09
N VAL A 131 -4.82 7.92 11.73
CA VAL A 131 -3.57 7.24 11.38
C VAL A 131 -3.61 5.76 11.83
N ARG A 132 -4.41 5.47 12.87
CA ARG A 132 -4.54 4.12 13.43
C ARG A 132 -6.00 3.78 13.60
N HIS A 133 -6.59 3.27 12.56
CA HIS A 133 -7.98 2.82 12.59
C HIS A 133 -8.03 1.31 12.78
N PRO A 134 -8.82 0.79 13.74
CA PRO A 134 -8.95 -0.66 13.92
C PRO A 134 -9.49 -1.33 12.66
N ILE A 135 -8.93 -2.48 12.28
CA ILE A 135 -9.42 -3.22 11.13
C ILE A 135 -10.71 -4.00 11.47
N MET A 136 -10.87 -4.34 12.73
CA MET A 136 -12.07 -5.03 13.22
C MET A 136 -12.95 -4.05 13.96
N GLU A 137 -14.16 -3.83 13.46
CA GLU A 137 -15.12 -2.98 14.11
C GLU A 137 -15.51 -3.58 15.47
N GLY A 138 -15.48 -2.75 16.51
CA GLY A 138 -15.76 -3.22 17.87
C GLY A 138 -14.58 -3.85 18.60
N ALA A 139 -13.45 -4.01 17.93
CA ALA A 139 -12.21 -4.45 18.58
C ALA A 139 -11.70 -3.32 19.48
N LYS A 140 -11.39 -3.62 20.71
CA LYS A 140 -10.97 -2.60 21.69
C LYS A 140 -9.72 -3.01 22.45
#